data_bdbb21f9bdfd94e0528d3c4c073dc9f9
#
_entry.id   bdbb21f9bdfd94e0528d3c4c073dc9f9
#
_cell.length_a   1.000
_cell.length_b   1.000
_cell.length_c   1.000
_cell.angle_alpha   90.00
_cell.angle_beta   90.00
_cell.angle_gamma   90.00
#
_symmetry.space_group_name_H-M   'P 1'
#
loop_
_entity.id
_entity.type
_entity.pdbx_description
1 polymer ?
#
loop_
_entity_poly.entity_id
_entity_poly.type
_entity_poly.pdbx_seq_one_letter_code
_entity_poly.pdbx_strand_id
1 'polypeptide(L)'
;MAPRNQEREARASRQRLRDYQARQTMHSSKIARRRRDNILAIIVVILVVAAATVVQVFYFSGGPGTPSPVPSTTAASTETPAPTSTANSAQVPDPAGAEGRTWTGQMTINDIPLGIQLDGAAAPQGVANFISLSTAGFYNGLTCHRLTTSPGFGVLQCGDPNGDGSGGPGYSFGPIENAPAGDVYPAGTIAMARQGGNASSMGSQFFIVYEDTTIPSDAAGGYTVLGQVTSGLDALKSGVVDAGTKDGSTDGAPAVEVKIGSIAVQ
;
A
#
# COMPACT_ATOMS: atom_id res chain seq x y z
N MET A 1 26.79 65.05 7.53
CA MET A 1 26.18 64.01 8.47
C MET A 1 26.07 62.63 7.83
N ALA A 2 26.79 62.25 6.81
CA ALA A 2 26.68 60.99 6.09
C ALA A 2 27.59 59.82 6.54
N PRO A 3 28.81 59.96 7.11
CA PRO A 3 29.72 58.82 7.27
C PRO A 3 29.33 57.83 8.37
N ARG A 4 28.70 58.28 9.46
CA ARG A 4 28.33 57.39 10.58
C ARG A 4 27.21 56.39 10.25
N ASN A 5 26.29 56.71 9.37
CA ASN A 5 25.20 55.78 8.99
C ASN A 5 25.72 54.70 8.03
N GLN A 6 26.60 55.02 7.11
CA GLN A 6 27.23 54.05 6.20
C GLN A 6 28.09 53.03 6.95
N GLU A 7 28.81 53.45 8.00
CA GLU A 7 29.56 52.50 8.84
C GLU A 7 28.65 51.57 9.65
N ARG A 8 27.49 52.03 10.14
CA ARG A 8 26.51 51.19 10.84
C ARG A 8 25.89 50.20 9.90
N GLU A 9 25.52 50.60 8.70
CA GLU A 9 24.95 49.69 7.68
C GLU A 9 25.99 48.65 7.22
N ALA A 10 27.25 49.06 7.04
CA ALA A 10 28.34 48.15 6.70
C ALA A 10 28.67 47.15 7.83
N ARG A 11 28.50 47.50 9.09
CA ARG A 11 28.65 46.58 10.22
C ARG A 11 27.47 45.63 10.29
N ALA A 12 26.24 46.10 10.12
CA ALA A 12 25.04 45.28 10.12
C ALA A 12 25.03 44.28 8.95
N SER A 13 25.46 44.65 7.77
CA SER A 13 25.56 43.74 6.61
C SER A 13 26.61 42.65 6.82
N ARG A 14 27.77 42.97 7.40
CA ARG A 14 28.81 41.99 7.74
C ARG A 14 28.31 41.00 8.81
N GLN A 15 27.51 41.47 9.78
CA GLN A 15 26.96 40.64 10.81
C GLN A 15 25.92 39.68 10.23
N ARG A 16 25.01 40.12 9.39
CA ARG A 16 24.05 39.29 8.66
C ARG A 16 24.74 38.21 7.81
N LEU A 17 25.83 38.57 7.13
CA LEU A 17 26.61 37.64 6.31
C LEU A 17 27.25 36.52 7.19
N ARG A 18 27.81 36.89 8.35
CA ARG A 18 28.38 35.93 9.31
C ARG A 18 27.32 34.99 9.84
N ASP A 19 26.16 35.52 10.23
CA ASP A 19 25.05 34.73 10.74
C ASP A 19 24.49 33.77 9.69
N TYR A 20 24.43 34.21 8.42
CA TYR A 20 24.05 33.36 7.30
C TYR A 20 25.06 32.23 7.06
N GLN A 21 26.34 32.54 7.03
CA GLN A 21 27.41 31.55 6.86
C GLN A 21 27.46 30.55 8.01
N ALA A 22 27.25 31.01 9.25
CA ALA A 22 27.18 30.14 10.42
C ALA A 22 26.00 29.15 10.34
N ARG A 23 24.82 29.59 9.86
CA ARG A 23 23.67 28.70 9.64
C ARG A 23 23.93 27.69 8.53
N GLN A 24 24.57 28.08 7.43
CA GLN A 24 24.93 27.16 6.35
C GLN A 24 25.93 26.08 6.81
N THR A 25 26.96 26.47 7.57
CA THR A 25 27.94 25.49 8.09
C THR A 25 27.32 24.52 9.09
N MET A 26 26.39 24.99 9.94
CA MET A 26 25.64 24.11 10.83
C MET A 26 24.72 23.16 10.08
N HIS A 27 24.09 23.62 9.00
CA HIS A 27 23.20 22.76 8.18
C HIS A 27 24.00 21.68 7.42
N SER A 28 25.09 22.07 6.78
CA SER A 28 25.96 21.13 6.07
C SER A 28 26.58 20.07 6.96
N SER A 29 26.98 20.45 8.19
CA SER A 29 27.54 19.51 9.17
C SER A 29 26.50 18.49 9.67
N LYS A 30 25.23 18.91 9.83
CA LYS A 30 24.13 18.00 10.19
C LYS A 30 23.84 16.99 9.07
N ILE A 31 23.85 17.43 7.82
CA ILE A 31 23.67 16.53 6.66
C ILE A 31 24.81 15.52 6.56
N ALA A 32 26.06 15.99 6.72
CA ALA A 32 27.23 15.11 6.66
C ALA A 32 27.22 14.02 7.78
N ARG A 33 26.80 14.40 9.01
CA ARG A 33 26.65 13.43 10.10
C ARG A 33 25.57 12.41 9.78
N ARG A 34 24.37 12.83 9.38
CA ARG A 34 23.28 11.91 8.99
C ARG A 34 23.69 10.94 7.89
N ARG A 35 24.42 11.45 6.89
CA ARG A 35 24.91 10.58 5.78
C ARG A 35 25.89 9.52 6.27
N ARG A 36 26.82 9.88 7.13
CA ARG A 36 27.77 8.93 7.75
C ARG A 36 27.07 7.92 8.62
N ASP A 37 26.12 8.36 9.46
CA ASP A 37 25.39 7.50 10.38
C ASP A 37 24.49 6.51 9.61
N ASN A 38 23.86 6.94 8.52
CA ASN A 38 23.11 6.06 7.63
C ASN A 38 24.00 5.02 6.94
N ILE A 39 25.20 5.41 6.46
CA ILE A 39 26.14 4.48 5.85
C ILE A 39 26.61 3.43 6.88
N LEU A 40 26.92 3.86 8.10
CA LEU A 40 27.29 2.94 9.18
C LEU A 40 26.16 1.98 9.52
N ALA A 41 24.92 2.47 9.60
CA ALA A 41 23.75 1.61 9.83
C ALA A 41 23.56 0.57 8.72
N ILE A 42 23.71 0.95 7.45
CA ILE A 42 23.64 0.02 6.31
C ILE A 42 24.73 -1.05 6.39
N ILE A 43 25.97 -0.67 6.73
CA ILE A 43 27.09 -1.63 6.87
C ILE A 43 26.79 -2.63 7.99
N VAL A 44 26.27 -2.18 9.14
CA VAL A 44 25.90 -3.06 10.25
C VAL A 44 24.80 -4.05 9.83
N VAL A 45 23.78 -3.59 9.13
CA VAL A 45 22.71 -4.47 8.63
C VAL A 45 23.26 -5.52 7.66
N ILE A 46 24.14 -5.14 6.73
CA ILE A 46 24.77 -6.09 5.79
C ILE A 46 25.59 -7.15 6.53
N LEU A 47 26.35 -6.75 7.56
CA LEU A 47 27.15 -7.70 8.36
C LEU A 47 26.27 -8.68 9.15
N VAL A 48 25.15 -8.21 9.71
CA VAL A 48 24.19 -9.06 10.43
C VAL A 48 23.52 -10.05 9.47
N VAL A 49 23.10 -9.60 8.29
CA VAL A 49 22.51 -10.49 7.27
C VAL A 49 23.53 -11.52 6.79
N ALA A 50 24.78 -11.12 6.52
CA ALA A 50 25.84 -12.06 6.12
C ALA A 50 26.13 -13.11 7.22
N ALA A 51 26.19 -12.70 8.48
CA ALA A 51 26.39 -13.62 9.60
C ALA A 51 25.21 -14.59 9.74
N ALA A 52 23.97 -14.12 9.63
CA ALA A 52 22.78 -14.95 9.67
C ALA A 52 22.75 -15.97 8.52
N THR A 53 23.15 -15.56 7.31
CA THR A 53 23.23 -16.45 6.15
C THR A 53 24.27 -17.55 6.35
N VAL A 54 25.44 -17.22 6.89
CA VAL A 54 26.49 -18.22 7.19
C VAL A 54 26.01 -19.24 8.23
N VAL A 55 25.36 -18.79 9.29
CA VAL A 55 24.80 -19.67 10.32
C VAL A 55 23.73 -20.59 9.72
N GLN A 56 22.87 -20.06 8.85
CA GLN A 56 21.80 -20.82 8.21
C GLN A 56 22.35 -21.89 7.24
N VAL A 57 23.35 -21.53 6.43
CA VAL A 57 24.03 -22.49 5.55
C VAL A 57 24.70 -23.59 6.37
N PHE A 58 25.41 -23.24 7.47
CA PHE A 58 26.06 -24.21 8.34
C PHE A 58 25.05 -25.15 9.04
N TYR A 59 23.89 -24.60 9.45
CA TYR A 59 22.85 -25.38 10.10
C TYR A 59 22.25 -26.45 9.16
N PHE A 60 22.02 -26.12 7.89
CA PHE A 60 21.38 -27.01 6.90
C PHE A 60 22.36 -27.86 6.07
N SER A 61 23.66 -27.51 5.97
CA SER A 61 24.61 -28.25 5.14
C SER A 61 25.49 -29.27 5.89
N GLY A 62 25.43 -29.29 7.22
CA GLY A 62 26.24 -30.24 8.03
C GLY A 62 25.94 -30.19 9.53
N GLY A 63 24.92 -29.38 9.94
CA GLY A 63 24.54 -29.21 11.34
C GLY A 63 23.27 -29.99 11.73
N PRO A 64 22.68 -29.68 12.93
CA PRO A 64 21.54 -30.43 13.49
C PRO A 64 20.24 -30.35 12.66
N GLY A 65 20.18 -29.49 11.60
CA GLY A 65 19.04 -29.35 10.71
C GLY A 65 19.11 -30.18 9.43
N THR A 66 20.10 -31.07 9.27
CA THR A 66 20.15 -31.99 8.12
C THR A 66 19.08 -33.07 8.26
N PRO A 67 18.16 -33.23 7.29
CA PRO A 67 17.17 -34.31 7.35
C PRO A 67 17.85 -35.68 7.24
N SER A 68 17.52 -36.60 8.14
CA SER A 68 17.96 -37.98 8.09
C SER A 68 17.41 -38.67 6.82
N PRO A 69 18.23 -39.49 6.11
CA PRO A 69 17.77 -40.21 4.94
C PRO A 69 16.73 -41.25 5.33
N VAL A 70 15.53 -41.12 4.79
CA VAL A 70 14.48 -42.16 4.86
C VAL A 70 14.71 -43.17 3.74
N PRO A 71 14.59 -44.47 3.96
CA PRO A 71 14.81 -45.47 2.92
C PRO A 71 13.78 -45.34 1.78
N SER A 72 14.25 -45.17 0.55
CA SER A 72 13.43 -45.08 -0.66
C SER A 72 12.79 -46.41 -0.98
N THR A 73 11.45 -46.48 -0.94
CA THR A 73 10.70 -47.44 -1.73
C THR A 73 10.26 -46.77 -3.02
N THR A 74 10.73 -47.34 -4.11
CA THR A 74 10.50 -46.91 -5.48
C THR A 74 9.05 -47.10 -5.89
N ALA A 75 8.35 -46.00 -6.20
CA ALA A 75 7.23 -46.04 -7.14
C ALA A 75 7.26 -44.74 -7.94
N ALA A 76 7.52 -44.90 -9.24
CA ALA A 76 7.53 -43.79 -10.19
C ALA A 76 6.11 -43.28 -10.42
N SER A 77 5.91 -41.98 -10.12
CA SER A 77 4.86 -41.19 -10.76
C SER A 77 5.44 -39.80 -10.93
N THR A 78 5.64 -39.43 -12.19
CA THR A 78 6.04 -38.10 -12.62
C THR A 78 4.84 -37.18 -12.41
N GLU A 79 4.75 -36.55 -11.26
CA GLU A 79 3.86 -35.41 -11.05
C GLU A 79 4.71 -34.14 -11.04
N THR A 80 4.48 -33.31 -12.04
CA THR A 80 4.88 -31.89 -12.04
C THR A 80 4.40 -31.26 -10.73
N PRO A 81 5.26 -30.54 -9.97
CA PRO A 81 4.79 -29.85 -8.77
C PRO A 81 3.74 -28.84 -9.19
N ALA A 82 2.49 -29.12 -8.87
CA ALA A 82 1.43 -28.13 -8.89
C ALA A 82 1.81 -27.01 -7.90
N PRO A 83 1.58 -25.73 -8.23
CA PRO A 83 1.79 -24.64 -7.29
C PRO A 83 0.97 -24.96 -6.04
N THR A 84 1.62 -24.95 -4.89
CA THR A 84 0.95 -25.13 -3.60
C THR A 84 -0.04 -23.96 -3.46
N SER A 85 -1.29 -24.16 -3.85
CA SER A 85 -2.36 -23.24 -3.50
C SER A 85 -2.49 -23.35 -1.98
N THR A 86 -2.04 -22.35 -1.26
CA THR A 86 -2.44 -22.14 0.12
C THR A 86 -3.93 -21.85 0.07
N ALA A 87 -4.74 -22.88 0.34
CA ALA A 87 -6.19 -22.71 0.42
C ALA A 87 -6.48 -21.63 1.47
N ASN A 88 -7.38 -20.71 1.15
CA ASN A 88 -7.84 -19.70 2.08
C ASN A 88 -8.41 -20.37 3.34
N SER A 89 -8.30 -19.71 4.50
CA SER A 89 -8.89 -20.21 5.74
C SER A 89 -10.41 -20.27 5.65
N ALA A 90 -11.03 -21.09 6.49
CA ALA A 90 -12.50 -21.22 6.53
C ALA A 90 -13.25 -19.91 6.90
N GLN A 91 -12.53 -18.89 7.37
CA GLN A 91 -13.08 -17.56 7.66
C GLN A 91 -13.24 -16.70 6.42
N VAL A 92 -12.51 -17.03 5.34
CA VAL A 92 -12.58 -16.29 4.07
C VAL A 92 -13.90 -16.67 3.39
N PRO A 93 -14.71 -15.68 2.95
CA PRO A 93 -15.96 -15.94 2.23
C PRO A 93 -15.75 -16.83 1.00
N ASP A 94 -16.70 -17.72 0.75
CA ASP A 94 -16.68 -18.59 -0.44
C ASP A 94 -16.75 -17.73 -1.71
N PRO A 95 -15.86 -17.91 -2.69
CA PRO A 95 -15.89 -17.19 -3.96
C PRO A 95 -17.21 -17.38 -4.74
N ALA A 96 -17.95 -18.45 -4.51
CA ALA A 96 -19.30 -18.63 -5.06
C ALA A 96 -20.27 -17.49 -4.66
N GLY A 97 -20.00 -16.77 -3.57
CA GLY A 97 -20.76 -15.59 -3.16
C GLY A 97 -20.68 -14.42 -4.13
N ALA A 98 -19.72 -14.40 -5.07
CA ALA A 98 -19.67 -13.45 -6.16
C ALA A 98 -20.64 -13.79 -7.32
N GLU A 99 -21.24 -14.96 -7.32
CA GLU A 99 -22.23 -15.48 -8.29
C GLU A 99 -21.78 -15.41 -9.76
N GLY A 100 -20.50 -15.16 -10.04
CA GLY A 100 -19.96 -15.05 -11.38
C GLY A 100 -20.62 -13.95 -12.24
N ARG A 101 -21.24 -12.94 -11.61
CA ARG A 101 -21.96 -11.88 -12.27
C ARG A 101 -21.38 -10.48 -11.97
N THR A 102 -21.87 -9.53 -12.71
CA THR A 102 -21.66 -8.12 -12.37
C THR A 102 -22.60 -7.71 -11.24
N TRP A 103 -22.01 -7.09 -10.22
CA TRP A 103 -22.74 -6.47 -9.11
C TRP A 103 -22.73 -4.95 -9.29
N THR A 104 -23.82 -4.31 -8.96
CA THR A 104 -23.93 -2.85 -8.97
C THR A 104 -24.26 -2.36 -7.58
N GLY A 105 -23.87 -1.12 -7.28
CA GLY A 105 -24.15 -0.59 -5.95
C GLY A 105 -23.75 0.86 -5.79
N GLN A 106 -23.77 1.28 -4.53
CA GLN A 106 -23.37 2.61 -4.12
C GLN A 106 -22.43 2.52 -2.92
N MET A 107 -21.35 3.28 -2.97
CA MET A 107 -20.44 3.54 -1.86
C MET A 107 -20.56 5.02 -1.50
N THR A 108 -20.65 5.34 -0.23
CA THR A 108 -20.64 6.75 0.22
C THR A 108 -19.31 7.03 0.91
N ILE A 109 -18.56 8.01 0.41
CA ILE A 109 -17.32 8.53 1.04
C ILE A 109 -17.63 9.93 1.56
N ASN A 110 -17.58 10.13 2.88
CA ASN A 110 -18.20 11.27 3.56
C ASN A 110 -19.68 11.38 3.09
N ASP A 111 -20.08 12.51 2.53
CA ASP A 111 -21.41 12.71 1.95
C ASP A 111 -21.43 12.56 0.41
N ILE A 112 -20.37 12.04 -0.18
CA ILE A 112 -20.20 11.90 -1.63
C ILE A 112 -20.67 10.50 -2.06
N PRO A 113 -21.76 10.37 -2.81
CA PRO A 113 -22.21 9.11 -3.35
C PRO A 113 -21.38 8.72 -4.58
N LEU A 114 -20.81 7.52 -4.54
CA LEU A 114 -20.11 6.89 -5.65
C LEU A 114 -20.94 5.71 -6.14
N GLY A 115 -21.38 5.74 -7.40
CA GLY A 115 -21.88 4.53 -8.04
C GLY A 115 -20.72 3.56 -8.27
N ILE A 116 -20.93 2.28 -8.00
CA ILE A 116 -19.90 1.25 -8.18
C ILE A 116 -20.41 0.06 -8.97
N GLN A 117 -19.51 -0.59 -9.67
CA GLN A 117 -19.75 -1.85 -10.36
C GLN A 117 -18.60 -2.81 -10.06
N LEU A 118 -18.92 -4.05 -9.65
CA LEU A 118 -17.94 -5.09 -9.35
C LEU A 118 -18.10 -6.26 -10.32
N ASP A 119 -16.98 -6.88 -10.67
CA ASP A 119 -16.94 -8.02 -11.61
C ASP A 119 -16.68 -9.33 -10.86
N GLY A 120 -17.77 -9.99 -10.45
CA GLY A 120 -17.71 -11.26 -9.74
C GLY A 120 -17.26 -12.43 -10.61
N ALA A 121 -17.22 -12.28 -11.94
CA ALA A 121 -16.68 -13.30 -12.82
C ALA A 121 -15.15 -13.19 -12.94
N ALA A 122 -14.61 -11.98 -12.99
CA ALA A 122 -13.18 -11.75 -13.15
C ALA A 122 -12.40 -11.83 -11.83
N ALA A 123 -13.03 -11.45 -10.71
CA ALA A 123 -12.40 -11.47 -9.39
C ALA A 123 -13.32 -12.13 -8.34
N PRO A 124 -13.66 -13.42 -8.48
CA PRO A 124 -14.66 -14.06 -7.65
C PRO A 124 -14.33 -14.04 -6.15
N GLN A 125 -13.09 -14.30 -5.76
CA GLN A 125 -12.71 -14.30 -4.34
C GLN A 125 -12.69 -12.89 -3.76
N GLY A 126 -12.11 -11.92 -4.48
CA GLY A 126 -12.05 -10.53 -4.06
C GLY A 126 -13.44 -9.89 -3.92
N VAL A 127 -14.31 -10.13 -4.91
CA VAL A 127 -15.68 -9.61 -4.93
C VAL A 127 -16.53 -10.26 -3.86
N ALA A 128 -16.49 -11.58 -3.68
CA ALA A 128 -17.23 -12.28 -2.60
C ALA A 128 -16.83 -11.74 -1.21
N ASN A 129 -15.53 -11.53 -0.99
CA ASN A 129 -15.02 -10.93 0.24
C ASN A 129 -15.55 -9.51 0.44
N PHE A 130 -15.45 -8.67 -0.58
CA PHE A 130 -15.91 -7.27 -0.52
C PHE A 130 -17.41 -7.17 -0.24
N ILE A 131 -18.23 -7.99 -0.92
CA ILE A 131 -19.69 -8.07 -0.70
C ILE A 131 -20.01 -8.53 0.72
N SER A 132 -19.36 -9.59 1.19
CA SER A 132 -19.58 -10.13 2.54
C SER A 132 -19.30 -9.08 3.62
N LEU A 133 -18.17 -8.38 3.53
CA LEU A 133 -17.79 -7.32 4.46
C LEU A 133 -18.73 -6.12 4.36
N SER A 134 -19.15 -5.73 3.15
CA SER A 134 -20.09 -4.65 2.93
C SER A 134 -21.46 -4.95 3.55
N THR A 135 -21.98 -6.15 3.32
CA THR A 135 -23.27 -6.61 3.84
C THR A 135 -23.25 -6.71 5.38
N ALA A 136 -22.11 -7.10 5.96
CA ALA A 136 -21.92 -7.12 7.40
C ALA A 136 -21.76 -5.71 8.01
N GLY A 137 -21.72 -4.65 7.20
CA GLY A 137 -21.47 -3.28 7.65
C GLY A 137 -20.05 -3.02 8.16
N PHE A 138 -19.10 -3.92 7.84
CA PHE A 138 -17.72 -3.84 8.31
C PHE A 138 -17.05 -2.50 7.93
N TYR A 139 -17.36 -1.99 6.75
CA TYR A 139 -16.74 -0.77 6.24
C TYR A 139 -17.32 0.53 6.83
N ASN A 140 -18.47 0.47 7.48
CA ASN A 140 -19.17 1.67 7.95
C ASN A 140 -18.35 2.45 8.97
N GLY A 141 -18.08 3.71 8.69
CA GLY A 141 -17.31 4.61 9.55
C GLY A 141 -15.80 4.43 9.49
N LEU A 142 -15.28 3.46 8.71
CA LEU A 142 -13.82 3.28 8.57
C LEU A 142 -13.20 4.46 7.81
N THR A 143 -12.00 4.83 8.25
CA THR A 143 -11.24 5.93 7.66
C THR A 143 -10.47 5.49 6.41
N CYS A 144 -10.43 6.33 5.37
CA CYS A 144 -9.47 6.21 4.29
C CYS A 144 -8.16 6.86 4.77
N HIS A 145 -7.19 6.05 5.13
CA HIS A 145 -6.01 6.44 5.86
C HIS A 145 -4.84 6.94 4.99
N ARG A 146 -4.89 6.68 3.67
CA ARG A 146 -3.80 7.03 2.75
C ARG A 146 -4.33 7.63 1.45
N LEU A 147 -3.71 8.73 1.05
CA LEU A 147 -3.90 9.40 -0.23
C LEU A 147 -2.53 9.56 -0.89
N THR A 148 -2.42 9.22 -2.18
CA THR A 148 -1.23 9.49 -2.98
C THR A 148 -1.56 10.52 -4.05
N THR A 149 -0.68 11.49 -4.26
CA THR A 149 -0.84 12.61 -5.20
C THR A 149 0.38 12.82 -6.09
N SER A 150 1.23 11.80 -6.21
CA SER A 150 2.35 11.82 -7.16
C SER A 150 1.82 11.70 -8.59
N PRO A 151 2.38 12.43 -9.57
CA PRO A 151 1.97 12.29 -10.96
C PRO A 151 2.01 10.84 -11.44
N GLY A 152 0.89 10.34 -11.98
CA GLY A 152 0.75 8.95 -12.44
C GLY A 152 0.61 7.91 -11.31
N PHE A 153 0.38 8.36 -10.07
CA PHE A 153 0.10 7.48 -8.93
C PHE A 153 -0.94 8.13 -8.02
N GLY A 154 -2.21 8.05 -8.42
CA GLY A 154 -3.35 8.67 -7.75
C GLY A 154 -4.29 7.64 -7.14
N VAL A 155 -4.14 7.33 -5.85
CA VAL A 155 -5.01 6.38 -5.13
C VAL A 155 -5.47 6.92 -3.79
N LEU A 156 -6.70 6.56 -3.41
CA LEU A 156 -7.27 6.74 -2.08
C LEU A 156 -7.48 5.36 -1.47
N GLN A 157 -6.73 5.00 -0.41
CA GLN A 157 -6.78 3.70 0.24
C GLN A 157 -7.62 3.74 1.51
N CYS A 158 -8.52 2.76 1.63
CA CYS A 158 -9.58 2.67 2.65
C CYS A 158 -9.69 1.23 3.19
N GLY A 159 -10.63 1.00 4.12
CA GLY A 159 -11.02 -0.34 4.54
C GLY A 159 -10.17 -0.97 5.63
N ASP A 160 -9.35 -0.14 6.29
CA ASP A 160 -8.58 -0.55 7.47
C ASP A 160 -9.33 -0.20 8.76
N PRO A 161 -9.68 -1.20 9.62
CA PRO A 161 -10.34 -0.95 10.90
C PRO A 161 -9.45 -0.22 11.91
N ASN A 162 -8.13 -0.29 11.79
CA ASN A 162 -7.21 0.45 12.67
C ASN A 162 -6.94 1.88 12.18
N GLY A 163 -7.14 2.16 10.89
CA GLY A 163 -6.94 3.48 10.30
C GLY A 163 -5.47 3.89 10.13
N ASP A 164 -4.53 2.94 10.22
CA ASP A 164 -3.07 3.16 10.09
C ASP A 164 -2.40 2.30 9.01
N GLY A 165 -3.18 1.51 8.27
CA GLY A 165 -2.73 0.59 7.23
C GLY A 165 -2.41 -0.82 7.72
N SER A 166 -2.51 -1.09 9.03
CA SER A 166 -2.11 -2.38 9.63
C SER A 166 -3.26 -3.37 9.81
N GLY A 167 -4.51 -2.91 9.80
CA GLY A 167 -5.68 -3.69 10.15
C GLY A 167 -6.28 -4.48 8.99
N GLY A 168 -7.21 -5.38 9.36
CA GLY A 168 -7.94 -6.23 8.43
C GLY A 168 -9.10 -6.94 9.08
N PRO A 169 -9.79 -7.86 8.38
CA PRO A 169 -11.00 -8.52 8.85
C PRO A 169 -10.73 -9.71 9.78
N GLY A 170 -9.48 -9.90 10.22
CA GLY A 170 -9.06 -11.05 11.04
C GLY A 170 -8.59 -12.26 10.23
N TYR A 171 -8.57 -12.17 8.92
CA TYR A 171 -8.03 -13.16 7.98
C TYR A 171 -7.37 -12.50 6.78
N SER A 172 -6.62 -13.30 6.03
CA SER A 172 -6.07 -12.89 4.72
C SER A 172 -6.44 -13.92 3.66
N PHE A 173 -6.50 -13.49 2.41
CA PHE A 173 -6.85 -14.33 1.28
C PHE A 173 -6.03 -14.05 0.03
N GLY A 174 -6.10 -14.95 -0.92
CA GLY A 174 -5.58 -14.91 -2.29
C GLY A 174 -6.32 -15.93 -3.15
N PRO A 175 -5.86 -16.16 -4.36
CA PRO A 175 -4.76 -15.47 -5.05
C PRO A 175 -5.14 -14.08 -5.56
N ILE A 176 -4.18 -13.40 -6.25
CA ILE A 176 -4.47 -12.20 -7.03
C ILE A 176 -5.34 -12.59 -8.22
N GLU A 177 -6.39 -11.79 -8.44
CA GLU A 177 -7.35 -11.99 -9.52
C GLU A 177 -7.44 -10.73 -10.40
N ASN A 178 -7.69 -10.89 -11.69
CA ASN A 178 -8.02 -9.77 -12.60
C ASN A 178 -7.03 -8.57 -12.55
N ALA A 179 -5.74 -8.82 -12.29
CA ALA A 179 -4.74 -7.77 -12.34
C ALA A 179 -4.47 -7.35 -13.81
N PRO A 180 -4.37 -6.04 -14.11
CA PRO A 180 -4.14 -5.59 -15.48
C PRO A 180 -2.75 -6.00 -15.97
N ALA A 181 -2.68 -6.57 -17.17
CA ALA A 181 -1.44 -7.10 -17.76
C ALA A 181 -0.35 -6.03 -18.00
N GLY A 182 -0.72 -4.76 -18.08
CA GLY A 182 0.21 -3.65 -18.33
C GLY A 182 0.45 -2.78 -17.11
N ASP A 183 0.09 -3.24 -15.90
CA ASP A 183 0.25 -2.49 -14.64
C ASP A 183 -0.47 -1.13 -14.59
N VAL A 184 -1.32 -0.83 -15.59
CA VAL A 184 -2.10 0.41 -15.66
C VAL A 184 -3.50 0.17 -15.09
N TYR A 185 -3.84 0.95 -14.08
CA TYR A 185 -5.15 0.96 -13.43
C TYR A 185 -5.84 2.27 -13.82
N PRO A 186 -6.85 2.21 -14.70
CA PRO A 186 -7.58 3.40 -15.15
C PRO A 186 -8.29 4.13 -13.98
N ALA A 187 -8.53 5.42 -14.16
CA ALA A 187 -9.34 6.19 -13.24
C ALA A 187 -10.71 5.53 -13.01
N GLY A 188 -11.15 5.47 -11.77
CA GLY A 188 -12.33 4.74 -11.33
C GLY A 188 -12.06 3.32 -10.86
N THR A 189 -10.92 2.70 -11.13
CA THR A 189 -10.63 1.34 -10.66
C THR A 189 -10.76 1.21 -9.15
N ILE A 190 -11.41 0.12 -8.70
CA ILE A 190 -11.44 -0.32 -7.30
C ILE A 190 -10.63 -1.61 -7.21
N ALA A 191 -9.57 -1.62 -6.41
CA ALA A 191 -8.68 -2.77 -6.29
C ALA A 191 -8.34 -3.08 -4.83
N MET A 192 -8.04 -4.37 -4.55
CA MET A 192 -7.64 -4.82 -3.22
C MET A 192 -6.20 -4.41 -2.91
N ALA A 193 -5.98 -3.84 -1.73
CA ALA A 193 -4.64 -3.66 -1.20
C ALA A 193 -4.08 -4.99 -0.67
N ARG A 194 -2.76 -5.15 -0.74
CA ARG A 194 -2.01 -6.31 -0.26
C ARG A 194 -0.60 -5.91 0.20
N GLN A 195 0.05 -6.79 0.92
CA GLN A 195 1.47 -6.63 1.27
C GLN A 195 2.35 -6.91 0.05
N GLY A 196 3.41 -6.13 -0.11
CA GLY A 196 4.39 -6.34 -1.16
C GLY A 196 4.99 -7.76 -1.12
N GLY A 197 5.10 -8.41 -2.29
CA GLY A 197 5.62 -9.76 -2.40
C GLY A 197 4.72 -10.89 -1.92
N ASN A 198 3.48 -10.61 -1.47
CA ASN A 198 2.57 -11.62 -0.94
C ASN A 198 1.18 -11.59 -1.62
N ALA A 199 0.94 -12.56 -2.52
CA ALA A 199 -0.31 -12.71 -3.27
C ALA A 199 -1.51 -13.14 -2.38
N SER A 200 -1.27 -13.63 -1.16
CA SER A 200 -2.29 -14.14 -0.24
C SER A 200 -2.46 -13.25 1.00
N SER A 201 -2.17 -11.96 0.88
CA SER A 201 -2.26 -10.99 1.98
C SER A 201 -3.39 -9.98 1.84
N MET A 202 -4.30 -10.18 0.90
CA MET A 202 -5.51 -9.35 0.79
C MET A 202 -6.42 -9.59 2.00
N GLY A 203 -7.11 -8.55 2.44
CA GLY A 203 -8.01 -8.61 3.60
C GLY A 203 -9.25 -7.75 3.36
N SER A 204 -9.40 -6.65 4.11
CA SER A 204 -10.48 -5.68 3.91
C SER A 204 -10.03 -4.41 3.19
N GLN A 205 -8.73 -4.12 3.15
CA GLN A 205 -8.26 -2.87 2.58
C GLN A 205 -8.36 -2.87 1.06
N PHE A 206 -8.87 -1.78 0.52
CA PHE A 206 -9.00 -1.53 -0.93
C PHE A 206 -8.57 -0.09 -1.25
N PHE A 207 -8.35 0.19 -2.52
CA PHE A 207 -8.08 1.55 -2.97
C PHE A 207 -8.94 1.91 -4.19
N ILE A 208 -9.26 3.18 -4.29
CA ILE A 208 -9.93 3.80 -5.43
C ILE A 208 -8.87 4.57 -6.21
N VAL A 209 -8.72 4.26 -7.48
CA VAL A 209 -7.85 5.00 -8.41
C VAL A 209 -8.63 6.21 -8.91
N TYR A 210 -8.16 7.42 -8.62
CA TYR A 210 -8.86 8.63 -9.02
C TYR A 210 -8.29 9.31 -10.28
N GLU A 211 -7.16 8.84 -10.77
CA GLU A 211 -6.54 9.20 -12.05
C GLU A 211 -5.78 7.99 -12.60
N ASP A 212 -5.54 7.92 -13.91
CA ASP A 212 -4.82 6.81 -14.50
C ASP A 212 -3.48 6.60 -13.80
N THR A 213 -3.30 5.41 -13.26
CA THR A 213 -2.20 5.10 -12.34
C THR A 213 -1.45 3.87 -12.81
N THR A 214 -0.12 3.96 -12.85
CA THR A 214 0.74 2.80 -13.11
C THR A 214 1.31 2.29 -11.78
N ILE A 215 0.97 1.05 -11.42
CA ILE A 215 1.48 0.39 -10.21
C ILE A 215 2.25 -0.87 -10.67
N PRO A 216 3.59 -0.81 -10.75
CA PRO A 216 4.38 -1.95 -11.19
C PRO A 216 4.11 -3.21 -10.40
N SER A 217 3.93 -4.33 -11.08
CA SER A 217 3.84 -5.65 -10.46
C SER A 217 5.14 -5.99 -9.73
N ASP A 218 5.02 -6.62 -8.58
CA ASP A 218 6.15 -7.21 -7.87
C ASP A 218 6.24 -8.73 -8.11
N ALA A 219 7.06 -9.44 -7.32
CA ALA A 219 7.23 -10.90 -7.47
C ALA A 219 5.93 -11.69 -7.23
N ALA A 220 4.95 -11.12 -6.53
CA ALA A 220 3.64 -11.73 -6.30
C ALA A 220 2.63 -11.40 -7.42
N GLY A 221 2.91 -10.41 -8.26
CA GLY A 221 2.02 -9.91 -9.31
C GLY A 221 1.50 -8.49 -9.05
N GLY A 222 0.41 -8.11 -9.73
CA GLY A 222 -0.28 -6.82 -9.56
C GLY A 222 -1.24 -6.82 -8.37
N TYR A 223 -2.33 -6.06 -8.52
CA TYR A 223 -3.40 -5.95 -7.51
C TYR A 223 -4.71 -6.45 -8.09
N THR A 224 -5.48 -7.19 -7.28
CA THR A 224 -6.80 -7.68 -7.68
C THR A 224 -7.74 -6.53 -7.95
N VAL A 225 -8.23 -6.43 -9.18
CA VAL A 225 -9.24 -5.44 -9.57
C VAL A 225 -10.62 -6.02 -9.32
N LEU A 226 -11.36 -5.40 -8.40
CA LEU A 226 -12.74 -5.77 -8.06
C LEU A 226 -13.75 -5.25 -9.10
N GLY A 227 -13.49 -4.06 -9.63
CA GLY A 227 -14.40 -3.37 -10.53
C GLY A 227 -14.07 -1.87 -10.60
N GLN A 228 -15.11 -1.04 -10.73
CA GLN A 228 -14.93 0.39 -10.99
C GLN A 228 -16.00 1.27 -10.35
N VAL A 229 -15.64 2.52 -10.11
CA VAL A 229 -16.55 3.63 -9.84
C VAL A 229 -17.22 4.03 -11.16
N THR A 230 -18.53 4.07 -11.20
CA THR A 230 -19.32 4.39 -12.39
C THR A 230 -19.85 5.83 -12.39
N SER A 231 -19.87 6.47 -11.22
CA SER A 231 -20.29 7.87 -11.06
C SER A 231 -19.74 8.46 -9.76
N GLY A 232 -19.64 9.80 -9.70
CA GLY A 232 -19.23 10.53 -8.49
C GLY A 232 -17.72 10.71 -8.33
N LEU A 233 -16.88 10.20 -9.23
CA LEU A 233 -15.42 10.30 -9.11
C LEU A 233 -14.91 11.74 -9.09
N ASP A 234 -15.48 12.63 -9.91
CA ASP A 234 -15.11 14.05 -9.92
C ASP A 234 -15.47 14.75 -8.61
N ALA A 235 -16.60 14.38 -8.00
CA ALA A 235 -16.99 14.89 -6.68
C ALA A 235 -16.02 14.39 -5.58
N LEU A 236 -15.57 13.14 -5.68
CA LEU A 236 -14.54 12.62 -4.77
C LEU A 236 -13.21 13.38 -4.94
N LYS A 237 -12.80 13.67 -6.17
CA LYS A 237 -11.59 14.45 -6.44
C LYS A 237 -11.69 15.85 -5.82
N SER A 238 -12.74 16.59 -6.11
CA SER A 238 -12.92 17.96 -5.59
C SER A 238 -13.15 18.00 -4.08
N GLY A 239 -13.83 17.02 -3.49
CA GLY A 239 -14.15 17.01 -2.06
C GLY A 239 -13.05 16.43 -1.17
N VAL A 240 -12.14 15.62 -1.71
CA VAL A 240 -11.12 14.90 -0.95
C VAL A 240 -9.72 15.13 -1.52
N VAL A 241 -9.51 14.78 -2.79
CA VAL A 241 -8.17 14.72 -3.38
C VAL A 241 -7.52 16.09 -3.51
N ASP A 242 -8.28 17.10 -3.94
CA ASP A 242 -7.79 18.45 -4.16
C ASP A 242 -7.31 19.15 -2.87
N ALA A 243 -7.74 18.66 -1.71
CA ALA A 243 -7.23 19.11 -0.42
C ALA A 243 -5.80 18.61 -0.14
N GLY A 244 -5.35 17.57 -0.84
CA GLY A 244 -4.01 16.98 -0.69
C GLY A 244 -3.86 16.16 0.59
N THR A 245 -2.62 15.98 1.02
CA THR A 245 -2.25 15.25 2.24
C THR A 245 -2.05 16.20 3.42
N LYS A 246 -2.24 15.69 4.62
CA LYS A 246 -2.18 16.45 5.88
C LYS A 246 -0.84 17.15 6.14
N ASP A 247 0.24 16.55 5.69
CA ASP A 247 1.62 17.05 5.86
C ASP A 247 2.18 17.68 4.58
N GLY A 248 1.39 17.75 3.51
CA GLY A 248 1.81 18.27 2.20
C GLY A 248 2.74 17.34 1.43
N SER A 249 2.93 16.10 1.89
CA SER A 249 3.65 15.05 1.14
C SER A 249 2.81 14.56 -0.04
N THR A 250 3.43 13.82 -0.96
CA THR A 250 2.70 13.19 -2.07
C THR A 250 2.16 11.80 -1.72
N ASP A 251 2.36 11.31 -0.50
CA ASP A 251 1.88 10.04 0.02
C ASP A 251 1.70 10.14 1.53
N GLY A 252 0.47 10.12 2.01
CA GLY A 252 0.17 10.30 3.42
C GLY A 252 -1.32 10.30 3.74
N ALA A 253 -1.67 10.64 4.97
CA ALA A 253 -3.07 10.79 5.35
C ALA A 253 -3.72 11.96 4.59
N PRO A 254 -4.98 11.84 4.12
CA PRO A 254 -5.71 12.96 3.53
C PRO A 254 -5.75 14.17 4.45
N ALA A 255 -5.68 15.38 3.89
CA ALA A 255 -5.75 16.63 4.66
C ALA A 255 -7.13 16.84 5.33
N VAL A 256 -8.17 16.34 4.69
CA VAL A 256 -9.53 16.25 5.25
C VAL A 256 -9.78 14.87 5.83
N GLU A 257 -10.58 14.76 6.87
CA GLU A 257 -11.00 13.44 7.36
C GLU A 257 -11.89 12.78 6.31
N VAL A 258 -11.58 11.53 5.95
CA VAL A 258 -12.28 10.76 4.92
C VAL A 258 -12.81 9.48 5.52
N LYS A 259 -14.13 9.30 5.52
CA LYS A 259 -14.81 8.12 6.07
C LYS A 259 -15.71 7.45 5.05
N ILE A 260 -15.75 6.14 5.10
CA ILE A 260 -16.77 5.35 4.41
C ILE A 260 -18.06 5.48 5.20
N GLY A 261 -19.10 6.07 4.61
CA GLY A 261 -20.43 6.13 5.22
C GLY A 261 -21.12 4.76 5.17
N SER A 262 -21.29 4.24 3.96
CA SER A 262 -21.89 2.91 3.72
C SER A 262 -21.48 2.38 2.36
N ILE A 263 -21.54 1.04 2.22
CA ILE A 263 -21.42 0.36 0.92
C ILE A 263 -22.60 -0.61 0.81
N ALA A 264 -23.41 -0.43 -0.25
CA ALA A 264 -24.54 -1.29 -0.58
C ALA A 264 -24.37 -1.81 -2.01
N VAL A 265 -24.46 -3.13 -2.19
CA VAL A 265 -24.32 -3.82 -3.49
C VAL A 265 -25.48 -4.77 -3.73
N GLN A 266 -25.89 -4.94 -5.00
CA GLN A 266 -27.01 -5.81 -5.39
C GLN A 266 -26.79 -6.46 -6.76
#